data_d4d7b873a09ce11c9a44068b9e63f41c
#
_entry.id   d4d7b873a09ce11c9a44068b9e63f41c
#
_cell.length_a   1.000
_cell.length_b   1.000
_cell.length_c   1.000
_cell.angle_alpha   90.00
_cell.angle_beta   90.00
_cell.angle_gamma   90.00
#
_symmetry.space_group_name_H-M   'P 1'
#
loop_
_entity.id
_entity.type
_entity.pdbx_description
1 polymer ?
#
loop_
_entity_poly.entity_id
_entity_poly.type
_entity_poly.pdbx_seq_one_letter_code
_entity_poly.pdbx_strand_id
1 'polypeptide(L)'
;TKAETVITALELLSNSARQTTAAAIKLGMKSVLVLKGVKPDHVTGNLLIDYLLGAEIHFARTKEDQRTTIDQLVLDLTAKGNRPCVLSDSPMFMLSAALAYTEATLELIDQLQNQQINAETVHIYLSSAGKGQSGVEVATRCLGLPFKITGVSAMPTSRPVQEIIADSTNNTARFLGINLDVRPQQIKNRTEFIGKGYGIATKECLEAISIAAQAEALLLDPVYTGKAFAAILADINDGSLSTKDTVVFIHTGGVPLLFNNVSTLKSISEH
;
A
#
# COMPACT_ATOMS: atom_id res chain seq x y z
N THR A 1 -23.10 6.52 -5.82
CA THR A 1 -23.91 5.30 -5.64
C THR A 1 -24.56 5.32 -4.26
N LYS A 2 -25.81 4.85 -4.14
CA LYS A 2 -26.48 4.70 -2.84
C LYS A 2 -26.18 3.30 -2.27
N ALA A 3 -24.89 2.87 -2.30
CA ALA A 3 -24.48 1.58 -1.77
C ALA A 3 -24.64 1.54 -0.24
N GLU A 4 -25.05 0.38 0.28
CA GLU A 4 -25.29 0.15 1.72
C GLU A 4 -24.27 -0.82 2.30
N THR A 5 -23.69 -1.64 1.44
CA THR A 5 -22.70 -2.66 1.83
C THR A 5 -21.53 -2.61 0.85
N VAL A 6 -20.31 -2.53 1.39
CA VAL A 6 -19.09 -2.69 0.60
C VAL A 6 -18.56 -4.10 0.75
N ILE A 7 -18.20 -4.74 -0.36
CA ILE A 7 -17.59 -6.08 -0.40
C ILE A 7 -16.20 -5.95 -1.01
N THR A 8 -15.18 -6.54 -0.38
CA THR A 8 -13.83 -6.55 -0.94
C THR A 8 -13.11 -7.87 -0.67
N ALA A 9 -12.37 -8.38 -1.69
CA ALA A 9 -11.50 -9.54 -1.56
C ALA A 9 -10.05 -9.09 -1.41
N LEU A 10 -9.37 -9.57 -0.40
CA LEU A 10 -8.01 -9.19 -0.05
C LEU A 10 -7.25 -10.37 0.59
N GLU A 11 -5.95 -10.20 0.79
CA GLU A 11 -5.13 -11.14 1.55
C GLU A 11 -5.46 -11.04 3.06
N LEU A 12 -5.26 -12.12 3.81
CA LEU A 12 -5.58 -12.21 5.25
C LEU A 12 -4.95 -11.11 6.09
N LEU A 13 -3.74 -10.68 5.76
CA LEU A 13 -3.00 -9.66 6.52
C LEU A 13 -3.15 -8.24 5.95
N SER A 14 -4.15 -8.01 5.10
CA SER A 14 -4.27 -6.76 4.34
C SER A 14 -4.56 -5.53 5.21
N ASN A 15 -3.71 -4.51 5.11
CA ASN A 15 -4.00 -3.18 5.66
C ASN A 15 -5.20 -2.51 4.95
N SER A 16 -5.39 -2.82 3.68
CA SER A 16 -6.50 -2.28 2.88
C SER A 16 -7.87 -2.80 3.36
N ALA A 17 -7.94 -4.03 3.89
CA ALA A 17 -9.17 -4.59 4.47
C ALA A 17 -9.65 -3.71 5.63
N ARG A 18 -8.77 -3.48 6.61
CA ARG A 18 -9.05 -2.64 7.76
C ARG A 18 -9.43 -1.21 7.38
N GLN A 19 -8.69 -0.61 6.44
CA GLN A 19 -8.98 0.76 5.99
C GLN A 19 -10.32 0.85 5.26
N THR A 20 -10.65 -0.13 4.43
CA THR A 20 -11.94 -0.22 3.75
C THR A 20 -13.08 -0.33 4.76
N THR A 21 -12.93 -1.19 5.76
CA THR A 21 -13.93 -1.34 6.84
C THR A 21 -14.11 -0.03 7.62
N ALA A 22 -13.02 0.61 8.02
CA ALA A 22 -13.09 1.88 8.74
C ALA A 22 -13.77 2.99 7.91
N ALA A 23 -13.47 3.07 6.62
CA ALA A 23 -14.12 4.03 5.72
C ALA A 23 -15.61 3.72 5.53
N ALA A 24 -15.97 2.44 5.36
CA ALA A 24 -17.36 2.01 5.22
C ALA A 24 -18.20 2.43 6.43
N ILE A 25 -17.71 2.19 7.65
CA ILE A 25 -18.39 2.57 8.89
C ILE A 25 -18.60 4.09 8.96
N LYS A 26 -17.58 4.89 8.63
CA LYS A 26 -17.70 6.36 8.62
C LYS A 26 -18.72 6.87 7.60
N LEU A 27 -18.98 6.11 6.55
CA LEU A 27 -20.00 6.40 5.53
C LEU A 27 -21.36 5.78 5.83
N GLY A 28 -21.55 5.15 7.01
CA GLY A 28 -22.79 4.47 7.39
C GLY A 28 -23.06 3.19 6.60
N MET A 29 -22.03 2.58 6.00
CA MET A 29 -22.12 1.35 5.21
C MET A 29 -21.69 0.13 6.04
N LYS A 30 -22.20 -1.04 5.68
CA LYS A 30 -21.69 -2.33 6.16
C LYS A 30 -20.43 -2.71 5.38
N SER A 31 -19.52 -3.44 6.02
CA SER A 31 -18.31 -3.98 5.40
C SER A 31 -18.33 -5.50 5.42
N VAL A 32 -18.12 -6.11 4.26
CA VAL A 32 -17.95 -7.54 4.08
C VAL A 32 -16.58 -7.79 3.48
N LEU A 33 -15.76 -8.56 4.18
CA LEU A 33 -14.41 -8.91 3.78
C LEU A 33 -14.33 -10.38 3.36
N VAL A 34 -13.84 -10.66 2.16
CA VAL A 34 -13.52 -12.02 1.70
C VAL A 34 -12.00 -12.16 1.70
N LEU A 35 -11.46 -12.71 2.78
CA LEU A 35 -10.02 -12.79 3.02
C LEU A 35 -9.43 -14.09 2.53
N LYS A 36 -8.37 -14.01 1.72
CA LYS A 36 -7.66 -15.19 1.24
C LYS A 36 -6.78 -15.76 2.34
N GLY A 37 -7.12 -16.94 2.79
CA GLY A 37 -6.44 -17.66 3.85
C GLY A 37 -7.38 -18.58 4.61
N VAL A 38 -6.85 -19.21 5.62
CA VAL A 38 -7.61 -20.02 6.61
C VAL A 38 -7.76 -19.18 7.87
N LYS A 39 -8.92 -19.27 8.52
CA LYS A 39 -9.11 -18.61 9.82
C LYS A 39 -8.01 -19.07 10.79
N PRO A 40 -7.21 -18.16 11.34
CA PRO A 40 -6.16 -18.53 12.27
C PRO A 40 -6.73 -18.86 13.65
N ASP A 41 -6.04 -19.73 14.40
CA ASP A 41 -6.40 -20.07 15.78
C ASP A 41 -6.28 -18.86 16.71
N HIS A 42 -5.31 -17.99 16.44
CA HIS A 42 -5.10 -16.73 17.17
C HIS A 42 -5.37 -15.52 16.29
N VAL A 43 -6.41 -14.79 16.64
CA VAL A 43 -6.79 -13.54 15.94
C VAL A 43 -5.95 -12.39 16.48
N THR A 44 -5.18 -11.74 15.60
CA THR A 44 -4.29 -10.62 15.95
C THR A 44 -4.12 -9.66 14.76
N GLY A 45 -3.44 -8.53 14.98
CA GLY A 45 -3.10 -7.58 13.92
C GLY A 45 -4.33 -6.99 13.22
N ASN A 46 -4.29 -6.91 11.90
CA ASN A 46 -5.39 -6.34 11.11
C ASN A 46 -6.69 -7.14 11.27
N LEU A 47 -6.63 -8.46 11.32
CA LEU A 47 -7.82 -9.29 11.47
C LEU A 47 -8.57 -9.02 12.79
N LEU A 48 -7.84 -8.78 13.88
CA LEU A 48 -8.45 -8.37 15.15
C LEU A 48 -9.17 -7.03 15.01
N ILE A 49 -8.55 -6.08 14.34
CA ILE A 49 -9.13 -4.76 14.11
C ILE A 49 -10.36 -4.86 13.20
N ASP A 50 -10.34 -5.71 12.17
CA ASP A 50 -11.50 -5.95 11.30
C ASP A 50 -12.71 -6.46 12.10
N TYR A 51 -12.50 -7.40 13.03
CA TYR A 51 -13.56 -7.85 13.94
C TYR A 51 -14.04 -6.75 14.90
N LEU A 52 -13.13 -5.96 15.48
CA LEU A 52 -13.48 -4.85 16.36
C LEU A 52 -14.28 -3.78 15.64
N LEU A 53 -14.01 -3.56 14.36
CA LEU A 53 -14.76 -2.65 13.50
C LEU A 53 -16.10 -3.24 13.04
N GLY A 54 -16.42 -4.48 13.38
CA GLY A 54 -17.68 -5.13 13.03
C GLY A 54 -17.79 -5.57 11.58
N ALA A 55 -16.67 -5.84 10.89
CA ALA A 55 -16.71 -6.40 9.56
C ALA A 55 -17.30 -7.81 9.56
N GLU A 56 -18.14 -8.14 8.59
CA GLU A 56 -18.50 -9.50 8.25
C GLU A 56 -17.33 -10.13 7.49
N ILE A 57 -16.79 -11.27 7.98
CA ILE A 57 -15.56 -11.86 7.43
C ILE A 57 -15.83 -13.28 6.92
N HIS A 58 -15.51 -13.49 5.64
CA HIS A 58 -15.49 -14.78 4.98
C HIS A 58 -14.05 -15.16 4.64
N PHE A 59 -13.69 -16.44 4.82
CA PHE A 59 -12.38 -16.97 4.46
C PHE A 59 -12.48 -17.79 3.18
N ALA A 60 -11.55 -17.55 2.26
CA ALA A 60 -11.45 -18.24 0.98
C ALA A 60 -10.02 -18.79 0.80
N ARG A 61 -9.86 -20.01 0.29
CA ARG A 61 -8.54 -20.63 0.13
C ARG A 61 -7.81 -20.13 -1.10
N THR A 62 -8.55 -19.81 -2.16
CA THR A 62 -8.03 -19.40 -3.46
C THR A 62 -8.66 -18.09 -3.93
N LYS A 63 -8.10 -17.49 -4.98
CA LYS A 63 -8.74 -16.35 -5.65
C LYS A 63 -10.07 -16.72 -6.30
N GLU A 64 -10.19 -17.96 -6.77
CA GLU A 64 -11.43 -18.45 -7.34
C GLU A 64 -12.52 -18.58 -6.28
N ASP A 65 -12.17 -19.14 -5.11
CA ASP A 65 -13.10 -19.21 -3.97
C ASP A 65 -13.53 -17.79 -3.54
N GLN A 66 -12.61 -16.79 -3.57
CA GLN A 66 -12.97 -15.40 -3.28
C GLN A 66 -14.02 -14.88 -4.26
N ARG A 67 -13.84 -15.11 -5.56
CA ARG A 67 -14.81 -14.67 -6.60
C ARG A 67 -16.17 -15.33 -6.40
N THR A 68 -16.19 -16.66 -6.27
CA THR A 68 -17.44 -17.40 -6.05
C THR A 68 -18.17 -16.90 -4.80
N THR A 69 -17.44 -16.64 -3.70
CA THR A 69 -18.00 -16.12 -2.46
C THR A 69 -18.57 -14.72 -2.67
N ILE A 70 -17.89 -13.84 -3.39
CA ILE A 70 -18.38 -12.48 -3.69
C ILE A 70 -19.66 -12.56 -4.52
N ASP A 71 -19.68 -13.37 -5.58
CA ASP A 71 -20.84 -13.51 -6.46
C ASP A 71 -22.07 -13.97 -5.67
N GLN A 72 -21.91 -14.95 -4.78
CA GLN A 72 -23.00 -15.41 -3.91
C GLN A 72 -23.46 -14.32 -2.94
N LEU A 73 -22.52 -13.60 -2.30
CA LEU A 73 -22.85 -12.50 -1.39
C LEU A 73 -23.62 -11.37 -2.10
N VAL A 74 -23.24 -11.05 -3.33
CA VAL A 74 -23.94 -10.03 -4.13
C VAL A 74 -25.39 -10.47 -4.41
N LEU A 75 -25.60 -11.74 -4.80
CA LEU A 75 -26.92 -12.29 -5.04
C LEU A 75 -27.79 -12.25 -3.77
N ASP A 76 -27.24 -12.75 -2.65
CA ASP A 76 -27.96 -12.86 -1.38
C ASP A 76 -28.33 -11.46 -0.82
N LEU A 77 -27.41 -10.50 -0.87
CA LEU A 77 -27.66 -9.14 -0.42
C LEU A 77 -28.69 -8.43 -1.30
N THR A 78 -28.58 -8.61 -2.60
CA THR A 78 -29.54 -8.01 -3.56
C THR A 78 -30.95 -8.59 -3.37
N ALA A 79 -31.06 -9.90 -3.16
CA ALA A 79 -32.33 -10.55 -2.86
C ALA A 79 -33.00 -10.04 -1.58
N LYS A 80 -32.21 -9.58 -0.61
CA LYS A 80 -32.66 -8.94 0.64
C LYS A 80 -32.95 -7.44 0.50
N GLY A 81 -32.87 -6.89 -0.71
CA GLY A 81 -33.08 -5.47 -0.98
C GLY A 81 -31.93 -4.55 -0.65
N ASN A 82 -30.74 -5.09 -0.29
CA ASN A 82 -29.54 -4.30 -0.09
C ASN A 82 -28.88 -3.93 -1.44
N ARG A 83 -28.07 -2.88 -1.42
CA ARG A 83 -27.29 -2.40 -2.56
C ARG A 83 -25.79 -2.63 -2.31
N PRO A 84 -25.26 -3.83 -2.64
CA PRO A 84 -23.84 -4.11 -2.48
C PRO A 84 -23.00 -3.36 -3.52
N CYS A 85 -21.77 -2.96 -3.12
CA CYS A 85 -20.74 -2.41 -3.98
C CYS A 85 -19.46 -3.25 -3.82
N VAL A 86 -19.02 -3.88 -4.92
CA VAL A 86 -17.79 -4.67 -4.94
C VAL A 86 -16.63 -3.76 -5.32
N LEU A 87 -15.61 -3.68 -4.46
CA LEU A 87 -14.39 -2.90 -4.72
C LEU A 87 -13.27 -3.73 -5.35
N SER A 88 -13.25 -5.05 -5.12
CA SER A 88 -12.19 -5.92 -5.62
C SER A 88 -12.14 -5.91 -7.15
N ASP A 89 -10.92 -5.90 -7.68
CA ASP A 89 -10.63 -5.92 -9.12
C ASP A 89 -11.33 -4.80 -9.94
N SER A 90 -11.88 -3.80 -9.24
CA SER A 90 -12.50 -2.64 -9.89
C SER A 90 -11.42 -1.68 -10.41
N PRO A 91 -11.44 -1.30 -11.70
CA PRO A 91 -10.58 -0.22 -12.21
C PRO A 91 -10.73 1.07 -11.42
N MET A 92 -11.93 1.36 -10.88
CA MET A 92 -12.19 2.52 -10.04
C MET A 92 -11.45 2.46 -8.71
N PHE A 93 -11.24 1.28 -8.13
CA PHE A 93 -10.45 1.13 -6.91
C PHE A 93 -8.97 1.47 -7.11
N MET A 94 -8.39 1.05 -8.25
CA MET A 94 -7.02 1.41 -8.64
C MET A 94 -6.90 2.91 -8.83
N LEU A 95 -7.83 3.50 -9.59
CA LEU A 95 -7.88 4.93 -9.86
C LEU A 95 -8.05 5.76 -8.58
N SER A 96 -9.01 5.40 -7.72
CA SER A 96 -9.26 6.13 -6.47
C SER A 96 -8.04 6.15 -5.55
N ALA A 97 -7.30 5.03 -5.47
CA ALA A 97 -6.08 4.98 -4.68
C ALA A 97 -4.97 5.87 -5.28
N ALA A 98 -4.80 5.88 -6.60
CA ALA A 98 -3.84 6.76 -7.26
C ALA A 98 -4.21 8.24 -7.08
N LEU A 99 -5.50 8.59 -7.18
CA LEU A 99 -6.00 9.96 -6.93
C LEU A 99 -5.72 10.41 -5.49
N ALA A 100 -5.95 9.53 -4.49
CA ALA A 100 -5.66 9.84 -3.09
C ALA A 100 -4.15 10.10 -2.85
N TYR A 101 -3.28 9.32 -3.50
CA TYR A 101 -1.84 9.58 -3.42
C TYR A 101 -1.42 10.82 -4.22
N THR A 102 -2.13 11.18 -5.30
CA THR A 102 -1.92 12.45 -5.99
C THR A 102 -2.22 13.62 -5.05
N GLU A 103 -3.36 13.59 -4.35
CA GLU A 103 -3.75 14.61 -3.37
C GLU A 103 -2.74 14.68 -2.20
N ALA A 104 -2.38 13.54 -1.61
CA ALA A 104 -1.37 13.49 -0.55
C ALA A 104 0.01 14.03 -0.99
N THR A 105 0.36 13.87 -2.27
CA THR A 105 1.60 14.42 -2.80
C THR A 105 1.52 15.94 -2.96
N LEU A 106 0.37 16.49 -3.31
CA LEU A 106 0.18 17.95 -3.33
C LEU A 106 0.36 18.54 -1.94
N GLU A 107 -0.22 17.91 -0.91
CA GLU A 107 0.01 18.32 0.49
C GLU A 107 1.50 18.25 0.87
N LEU A 108 2.20 17.17 0.49
CA LEU A 108 3.65 17.04 0.71
C LEU A 108 4.43 18.17 0.03
N ILE A 109 4.08 18.53 -1.19
CA ILE A 109 4.71 19.64 -1.94
C ILE A 109 4.58 20.95 -1.17
N ASP A 110 3.38 21.28 -0.68
CA ASP A 110 3.14 22.47 0.13
C ASP A 110 3.98 22.45 1.43
N GLN A 111 4.08 21.30 2.08
CA GLN A 111 4.91 21.13 3.28
C GLN A 111 6.39 21.35 2.99
N LEU A 112 6.92 20.79 1.90
CA LEU A 112 8.32 20.97 1.49
C LEU A 112 8.63 22.42 1.13
N GLN A 113 7.72 23.10 0.43
CA GLN A 113 7.84 24.51 0.09
C GLN A 113 7.86 25.40 1.35
N ASN A 114 6.95 25.16 2.29
CA ASN A 114 6.90 25.89 3.56
C ASN A 114 8.17 25.71 4.41
N GLN A 115 8.81 24.56 4.30
CA GLN A 115 10.12 24.27 4.93
C GLN A 115 11.31 24.77 4.11
N GLN A 116 11.08 25.40 2.95
CA GLN A 116 12.11 25.89 2.04
C GLN A 116 13.10 24.81 1.57
N ILE A 117 12.61 23.57 1.43
CA ILE A 117 13.40 22.45 0.94
C ILE A 117 13.66 22.61 -0.57
N ASN A 118 14.95 22.44 -0.96
CA ASN A 118 15.30 22.47 -2.38
C ASN A 118 14.76 21.25 -3.11
N ALA A 119 13.88 21.46 -4.08
CA ALA A 119 13.21 20.40 -4.84
C ALA A 119 14.20 19.45 -5.57
N GLU A 120 15.35 19.94 -6.01
CA GLU A 120 16.40 19.14 -6.70
C GLU A 120 17.02 18.05 -5.80
N THR A 121 16.93 18.22 -4.49
CA THR A 121 17.51 17.28 -3.51
C THR A 121 16.49 16.24 -3.01
N VAL A 122 15.21 16.35 -3.39
CA VAL A 122 14.14 15.53 -2.82
C VAL A 122 14.11 14.14 -3.44
N HIS A 123 14.22 13.12 -2.58
CA HIS A 123 14.06 11.70 -2.90
C HIS A 123 12.87 11.13 -2.14
N ILE A 124 11.86 10.67 -2.85
CA ILE A 124 10.63 10.10 -2.25
C ILE A 124 10.71 8.58 -2.31
N TYR A 125 10.57 7.92 -1.16
CA TYR A 125 10.51 6.47 -1.04
C TYR A 125 9.17 6.02 -0.48
N LEU A 126 8.61 4.96 -1.07
CA LEU A 126 7.37 4.35 -0.58
C LEU A 126 7.27 2.87 -0.94
N SER A 127 6.58 2.10 -0.10
CA SER A 127 6.20 0.75 -0.47
C SER A 127 5.04 0.78 -1.47
N SER A 128 5.27 0.34 -2.70
CA SER A 128 4.24 0.32 -3.74
C SER A 128 4.55 -0.68 -4.85
N ALA A 129 3.55 -1.43 -5.26
CA ALA A 129 3.54 -2.27 -6.45
C ALA A 129 2.50 -1.76 -7.48
N GLY A 130 2.25 -0.45 -7.52
CA GLY A 130 1.31 0.18 -8.44
C GLY A 130 0.70 1.47 -7.90
N LYS A 131 -0.41 1.37 -7.20
CA LYS A 131 -1.35 2.47 -6.86
C LYS A 131 -0.71 3.70 -6.21
N GLY A 132 0.06 3.51 -5.14
CA GLY A 132 0.64 4.62 -4.39
C GLY A 132 1.65 5.39 -5.23
N GLN A 133 2.61 4.68 -5.83
CA GLN A 133 3.62 5.32 -6.67
C GLN A 133 2.99 6.04 -7.87
N SER A 134 1.94 5.47 -8.49
CA SER A 134 1.28 6.12 -9.63
C SER A 134 0.75 7.51 -9.29
N GLY A 135 0.16 7.69 -8.12
CA GLY A 135 -0.34 8.99 -7.68
C GLY A 135 0.79 10.00 -7.43
N VAL A 136 1.89 9.56 -6.81
CA VAL A 136 3.09 10.39 -6.62
C VAL A 136 3.67 10.82 -7.96
N GLU A 137 3.76 9.91 -8.93
CA GLU A 137 4.23 10.19 -10.29
C GLU A 137 3.34 11.23 -11.01
N VAL A 138 1.99 11.12 -10.87
CA VAL A 138 1.06 12.09 -11.47
C VAL A 138 1.31 13.49 -10.94
N ALA A 139 1.28 13.68 -9.62
CA ALA A 139 1.44 15.00 -9.01
C ALA A 139 2.81 15.62 -9.37
N THR A 140 3.87 14.85 -9.20
CA THR A 140 5.24 15.30 -9.45
C THR A 140 5.45 15.71 -10.91
N ARG A 141 5.02 14.89 -11.85
CA ARG A 141 5.20 15.15 -13.29
C ARG A 141 4.29 16.25 -13.82
N CYS A 142 3.05 16.32 -13.32
CA CYS A 142 2.12 17.37 -13.69
C CYS A 142 2.66 18.77 -13.34
N LEU A 143 3.34 18.88 -12.21
CA LEU A 143 3.94 20.14 -11.73
C LEU A 143 5.39 20.35 -12.20
N GLY A 144 5.94 19.43 -12.98
CA GLY A 144 7.31 19.54 -13.50
C GLY A 144 8.38 19.53 -12.40
N LEU A 145 8.12 18.87 -11.25
CA LEU A 145 9.06 18.85 -10.13
C LEU A 145 10.18 17.82 -10.36
N PRO A 146 11.40 18.14 -9.96
CA PRO A 146 12.58 17.29 -10.17
C PRO A 146 12.72 16.17 -9.11
N PHE A 147 11.65 15.83 -8.39
CA PHE A 147 11.69 14.81 -7.35
C PHE A 147 12.10 13.45 -7.90
N LYS A 148 12.96 12.76 -7.18
CA LYS A 148 13.39 11.40 -7.48
C LYS A 148 12.50 10.41 -6.73
N ILE A 149 11.63 9.72 -7.44
CA ILE A 149 10.65 8.79 -6.85
C ILE A 149 11.19 7.37 -6.95
N THR A 150 11.27 6.66 -5.83
CA THR A 150 11.65 5.25 -5.74
C THR A 150 10.53 4.47 -5.04
N GLY A 151 9.78 3.68 -5.81
CA GLY A 151 8.88 2.69 -5.25
C GLY A 151 9.65 1.43 -4.84
N VAL A 152 9.15 0.71 -3.86
CA VAL A 152 9.70 -0.59 -3.43
C VAL A 152 8.57 -1.60 -3.38
N SER A 153 8.66 -2.62 -4.24
CA SER A 153 7.65 -3.68 -4.28
C SER A 153 7.80 -4.62 -3.10
N ALA A 154 6.67 -4.95 -2.47
CA ALA A 154 6.58 -5.91 -1.38
C ALA A 154 6.18 -7.32 -1.84
N MET A 155 5.74 -7.46 -3.09
CA MET A 155 5.23 -8.70 -3.67
C MET A 155 5.53 -8.78 -5.17
N PRO A 156 5.62 -9.99 -5.74
CA PRO A 156 5.65 -10.18 -7.19
C PRO A 156 4.36 -9.67 -7.85
N THR A 157 4.48 -9.21 -9.08
CA THR A 157 3.37 -8.74 -9.90
C THR A 157 3.19 -9.63 -11.14
N SER A 158 2.01 -9.60 -11.76
CA SER A 158 1.66 -10.43 -12.92
C SER A 158 2.40 -10.03 -14.22
N ARG A 159 2.93 -8.82 -14.27
CA ARG A 159 3.76 -8.27 -15.35
C ARG A 159 4.78 -7.29 -14.74
N PRO A 160 5.76 -6.77 -15.49
CA PRO A 160 6.72 -5.82 -14.95
C PRO A 160 6.05 -4.68 -14.21
N VAL A 161 6.47 -4.43 -12.97
CA VAL A 161 5.82 -3.44 -12.10
C VAL A 161 5.89 -2.02 -12.67
N GLN A 162 6.94 -1.71 -13.40
CA GLN A 162 7.11 -0.43 -14.10
C GLN A 162 6.01 -0.17 -15.13
N GLU A 163 5.56 -1.23 -15.84
CA GLU A 163 4.44 -1.14 -16.78
C GLU A 163 3.13 -0.87 -16.04
N ILE A 164 2.90 -1.56 -14.92
CA ILE A 164 1.70 -1.36 -14.10
C ILE A 164 1.63 0.09 -13.61
N ILE A 165 2.75 0.62 -13.13
CA ILE A 165 2.82 1.98 -12.60
C ILE A 165 2.65 3.01 -13.72
N ALA A 166 3.33 2.85 -14.85
CA ALA A 166 3.21 3.75 -16.00
C ALA A 166 1.77 3.80 -16.52
N ASP A 167 1.13 2.65 -16.72
CA ASP A 167 -0.28 2.57 -17.15
C ASP A 167 -1.23 3.23 -16.14
N SER A 168 -1.04 2.95 -14.85
CA SER A 168 -1.86 3.56 -13.80
C SER A 168 -1.67 5.07 -13.73
N THR A 169 -0.43 5.56 -13.88
CA THR A 169 -0.10 6.99 -13.94
C THR A 169 -0.81 7.66 -15.12
N ASN A 170 -0.68 7.09 -16.33
CA ASN A 170 -1.29 7.63 -17.53
C ASN A 170 -2.83 7.60 -17.47
N ASN A 171 -3.42 6.53 -16.92
CA ASN A 171 -4.87 6.41 -16.73
C ASN A 171 -5.39 7.45 -15.72
N THR A 172 -4.67 7.66 -14.63
CA THR A 172 -5.02 8.67 -13.61
C THR A 172 -4.91 10.07 -14.16
N ALA A 173 -3.83 10.38 -14.88
CA ALA A 173 -3.66 11.66 -15.55
C ALA A 173 -4.79 11.94 -16.56
N ARG A 174 -5.13 10.94 -17.40
CA ARG A 174 -6.23 11.05 -18.36
C ARG A 174 -7.57 11.32 -17.69
N PHE A 175 -7.84 10.64 -16.56
CA PHE A 175 -9.06 10.89 -15.78
C PHE A 175 -9.14 12.33 -15.25
N LEU A 176 -7.99 12.90 -14.88
CA LEU A 176 -7.88 14.31 -14.44
C LEU A 176 -7.86 15.32 -15.61
N GLY A 177 -7.91 14.88 -16.86
CA GLY A 177 -7.79 15.75 -18.03
C GLY A 177 -6.36 16.24 -18.27
N ILE A 178 -5.35 15.59 -17.67
CA ILE A 178 -3.94 15.94 -17.78
C ILE A 178 -3.29 15.09 -18.89
N ASN A 179 -2.54 15.74 -19.77
CA ASN A 179 -1.80 15.06 -20.84
C ASN A 179 -0.41 14.65 -20.33
N LEU A 180 -0.29 13.39 -19.88
CA LEU A 180 0.98 12.74 -19.54
C LEU A 180 1.17 11.49 -20.40
N ASP A 181 2.41 11.26 -20.81
CA ASP A 181 2.86 10.04 -21.50
C ASP A 181 4.09 9.47 -20.76
N VAL A 182 3.83 8.71 -19.71
CA VAL A 182 4.86 8.09 -18.88
C VAL A 182 5.16 6.69 -19.40
N ARG A 183 6.43 6.46 -19.74
CA ARG A 183 6.92 5.16 -20.22
C ARG A 183 7.48 4.33 -19.06
N PRO A 184 7.41 2.99 -19.11
CA PRO A 184 7.92 2.10 -18.04
C PRO A 184 9.38 2.37 -17.65
N GLN A 185 10.22 2.74 -18.61
CA GLN A 185 11.65 3.03 -18.39
C GLN A 185 11.89 4.29 -17.52
N GLN A 186 10.89 5.13 -17.36
CA GLN A 186 10.95 6.34 -16.55
C GLN A 186 10.52 6.09 -15.09
N ILE A 187 10.08 4.86 -14.79
CA ILE A 187 9.63 4.47 -13.46
C ILE A 187 10.75 3.73 -12.73
N LYS A 188 11.17 4.25 -11.58
CA LYS A 188 12.08 3.56 -10.68
C LYS A 188 11.25 2.81 -9.62
N ASN A 189 11.26 1.48 -9.70
CA ASN A 189 10.68 0.64 -8.67
C ASN A 189 11.62 -0.54 -8.42
N ARG A 190 11.97 -0.75 -7.16
CA ARG A 190 12.92 -1.76 -6.69
C ARG A 190 12.18 -3.04 -6.30
N THR A 191 12.48 -4.13 -6.95
CA THR A 191 11.87 -5.45 -6.73
C THR A 191 12.77 -6.42 -5.96
N GLU A 192 14.05 -6.12 -5.81
CA GLU A 192 15.05 -6.94 -5.11
C GLU A 192 14.76 -7.07 -3.60
N PHE A 193 14.00 -6.15 -3.02
CA PHE A 193 13.58 -6.22 -1.60
C PHE A 193 12.37 -7.12 -1.35
N ILE A 194 11.76 -7.70 -2.40
CA ILE A 194 10.65 -8.67 -2.24
C ILE A 194 11.08 -9.88 -1.41
N GLY A 195 12.32 -10.34 -1.63
CA GLY A 195 12.86 -11.53 -0.99
C GLY A 195 12.13 -12.80 -1.46
N LYS A 196 11.85 -13.72 -0.54
CA LYS A 196 11.21 -15.02 -0.86
C LYS A 196 9.73 -14.90 -1.23
N GLY A 197 9.09 -13.74 -1.01
CA GLY A 197 7.72 -13.50 -1.41
C GLY A 197 6.95 -12.56 -0.47
N TYR A 198 5.64 -12.48 -0.72
CA TYR A 198 4.73 -11.66 0.06
C TYR A 198 4.62 -12.14 1.51
N GLY A 199 4.66 -11.21 2.45
CA GLY A 199 4.54 -11.50 3.88
C GLY A 199 5.81 -12.06 4.53
N ILE A 200 6.87 -12.33 3.75
CA ILE A 200 8.13 -12.87 4.26
C ILE A 200 9.14 -11.73 4.40
N ALA A 201 9.61 -11.50 5.62
CA ALA A 201 10.64 -10.50 5.89
C ALA A 201 12.00 -10.95 5.31
N THR A 202 12.78 -10.00 4.81
CA THR A 202 14.20 -10.22 4.48
C THR A 202 15.08 -9.79 5.64
N LYS A 203 16.36 -10.18 5.63
CA LYS A 203 17.32 -9.78 6.66
C LYS A 203 17.45 -8.25 6.70
N GLU A 204 17.60 -7.63 5.54
CA GLU A 204 17.71 -6.17 5.38
C GLU A 204 16.45 -5.45 5.89
N CYS A 205 15.28 -6.05 5.69
CA CYS A 205 14.02 -5.52 6.22
C CYS A 205 14.00 -5.55 7.76
N LEU A 206 14.46 -6.63 8.40
CA LEU A 206 14.53 -6.73 9.85
C LEU A 206 15.54 -5.74 10.45
N GLU A 207 16.70 -5.61 9.84
CA GLU A 207 17.70 -4.61 10.21
C GLU A 207 17.13 -3.19 10.10
N ALA A 208 16.43 -2.88 9.01
CA ALA A 208 15.78 -1.59 8.79
C ALA A 208 14.71 -1.28 9.85
N ILE A 209 13.89 -2.26 10.23
CA ILE A 209 12.91 -2.13 11.32
C ILE A 209 13.61 -1.79 12.64
N SER A 210 14.69 -2.49 12.96
CA SER A 210 15.44 -2.26 14.20
C SER A 210 16.07 -0.87 14.23
N ILE A 211 16.74 -0.47 13.16
CA ILE A 211 17.38 0.86 13.05
C ILE A 211 16.34 1.97 13.19
N ALA A 212 15.24 1.90 12.44
CA ALA A 212 14.19 2.92 12.48
C ALA A 212 13.55 3.04 13.87
N ALA A 213 13.29 1.89 14.53
CA ALA A 213 12.71 1.88 15.87
C ALA A 213 13.66 2.44 16.93
N GLN A 214 14.94 2.07 16.89
CA GLN A 214 15.92 2.47 17.90
C GLN A 214 16.40 3.92 17.73
N ALA A 215 16.52 4.40 16.49
CA ALA A 215 17.00 5.74 16.23
C ALA A 215 15.90 6.80 16.33
N GLU A 216 14.68 6.51 15.83
CA GLU A 216 13.64 7.51 15.62
C GLU A 216 12.29 7.12 16.25
N ALA A 217 12.21 6.01 17.01
CA ALA A 217 10.95 5.42 17.50
C ALA A 217 9.92 5.18 16.37
N LEU A 218 10.39 5.00 15.14
CA LEU A 218 9.56 4.77 13.97
C LEU A 218 9.26 3.28 13.80
N LEU A 219 7.99 2.89 13.99
CA LEU A 219 7.58 1.50 13.91
C LEU A 219 7.20 1.12 12.48
N LEU A 220 8.01 0.27 11.87
CA LEU A 220 7.82 -0.26 10.52
C LEU A 220 7.33 -1.71 10.56
N ASP A 221 6.56 -2.13 9.55
CA ASP A 221 6.09 -3.50 9.41
C ASP A 221 7.03 -4.35 8.53
N PRO A 222 7.10 -5.68 8.74
CA PRO A 222 8.01 -6.54 7.98
C PRO A 222 7.52 -6.90 6.57
N VAL A 223 6.30 -6.50 6.19
CA VAL A 223 5.70 -6.84 4.88
C VAL A 223 5.96 -5.73 3.86
N TYR A 224 5.75 -4.47 4.25
CA TYR A 224 5.77 -3.31 3.35
C TYR A 224 6.82 -2.28 3.73
N THR A 225 6.61 -1.58 4.83
CA THR A 225 7.37 -0.38 5.18
C THR A 225 8.81 -0.67 5.55
N GLY A 226 9.09 -1.79 6.21
CA GLY A 226 10.45 -2.20 6.51
C GLY A 226 11.26 -2.52 5.26
N LYS A 227 10.64 -3.14 4.23
CA LYS A 227 11.31 -3.38 2.93
C LYS A 227 11.60 -2.06 2.20
N ALA A 228 10.68 -1.10 2.26
CA ALA A 228 10.89 0.20 1.64
C ALA A 228 11.98 1.00 2.35
N PHE A 229 12.05 0.93 3.67
CA PHE A 229 13.11 1.60 4.45
C PHE A 229 14.47 0.93 4.25
N ALA A 230 14.52 -0.40 4.07
CA ALA A 230 15.75 -1.11 3.71
C ALA A 230 16.35 -0.61 2.39
N ALA A 231 15.52 -0.20 1.42
CA ALA A 231 16.00 0.41 0.19
C ALA A 231 16.67 1.77 0.42
N ILE A 232 16.17 2.58 1.37
CA ILE A 232 16.82 3.84 1.76
C ILE A 232 18.19 3.56 2.36
N LEU A 233 18.28 2.62 3.29
CA LEU A 233 19.57 2.25 3.93
C LEU A 233 20.56 1.71 2.90
N ALA A 234 20.11 0.94 1.92
CA ALA A 234 20.97 0.47 0.83
C ALA A 234 21.50 1.63 -0.01
N ASP A 235 20.64 2.59 -0.39
CA ASP A 235 21.03 3.76 -1.19
C ASP A 235 21.95 4.73 -0.41
N ILE A 236 21.86 4.76 0.94
CA ILE A 236 22.83 5.47 1.79
C ILE A 236 24.18 4.74 1.78
N ASN A 237 24.16 3.42 1.94
CA ASN A 237 25.37 2.61 2.05
C ASN A 237 26.19 2.56 0.73
N ASP A 238 25.51 2.59 -0.42
CA ASP A 238 26.18 2.59 -1.73
C ASP A 238 26.53 4.00 -2.25
N GLY A 239 26.17 5.06 -1.48
CA GLY A 239 26.46 6.44 -1.83
C GLY A 239 25.50 7.07 -2.84
N SER A 240 24.41 6.40 -3.20
CA SER A 240 23.35 6.94 -4.07
C SER A 240 22.53 8.05 -3.37
N LEU A 241 22.55 8.06 -2.04
CA LEU A 241 22.06 9.13 -1.18
C LEU A 241 23.19 9.74 -0.37
N SER A 242 23.18 11.05 -0.22
CA SER A 242 24.16 11.84 0.52
C SER A 242 23.51 12.70 1.60
N THR A 243 24.33 13.29 2.47
CA THR A 243 23.86 14.25 3.48
C THR A 243 23.28 15.55 2.92
N LYS A 244 23.39 15.78 1.61
CA LYS A 244 22.80 16.92 0.90
C LYS A 244 21.40 16.63 0.37
N ASP A 245 21.00 15.37 0.34
CA ASP A 245 19.70 14.94 -0.16
C ASP A 245 18.65 14.99 0.95
N THR A 246 17.44 15.36 0.58
CA THR A 246 16.27 15.31 1.46
C THR A 246 15.50 14.04 1.17
N VAL A 247 15.48 13.11 2.12
CA VAL A 247 14.73 11.86 1.97
C VAL A 247 13.34 12.01 2.57
N VAL A 248 12.32 11.80 1.74
CA VAL A 248 10.93 11.71 2.16
C VAL A 248 10.51 10.24 2.13
N PHE A 249 10.25 9.68 3.30
CA PHE A 249 9.71 8.33 3.42
C PHE A 249 8.20 8.38 3.65
N ILE A 250 7.42 7.93 2.66
CA ILE A 250 5.97 7.83 2.82
C ILE A 250 5.65 6.56 3.60
N HIS A 251 5.34 6.72 4.89
CA HIS A 251 4.95 5.62 5.77
C HIS A 251 3.52 5.18 5.47
N THR A 252 3.37 4.12 4.67
CA THR A 252 2.08 3.62 4.18
C THR A 252 1.26 2.81 5.21
N GLY A 253 1.65 2.83 6.48
CA GLY A 253 0.98 2.11 7.56
C GLY A 253 1.62 0.74 7.83
N GLY A 254 0.82 -0.21 8.35
CA GLY A 254 1.29 -1.60 8.54
C GLY A 254 1.63 -1.98 9.97
N VAL A 255 1.64 -1.06 10.93
CA VAL A 255 1.98 -1.33 12.35
C VAL A 255 1.27 -2.56 12.93
N PRO A 256 -0.04 -2.83 12.67
CA PRO A 256 -0.68 -4.04 13.18
C PRO A 256 -0.03 -5.35 12.73
N LEU A 257 0.71 -5.35 11.60
CA LEU A 257 1.42 -6.53 11.10
C LEU A 257 2.61 -6.95 11.97
N LEU A 258 3.12 -6.08 12.82
CA LEU A 258 4.13 -6.43 13.82
C LEU A 258 3.65 -7.57 14.72
N PHE A 259 2.39 -7.52 15.13
CA PHE A 259 1.79 -8.52 16.03
C PHE A 259 1.50 -9.86 15.37
N ASN A 260 1.47 -9.92 14.04
CA ASN A 260 1.41 -11.19 13.28
C ASN A 260 2.79 -11.83 13.09
N ASN A 261 3.88 -11.10 13.31
CA ASN A 261 5.24 -11.50 13.00
C ASN A 261 6.14 -11.59 14.26
N VAL A 262 5.56 -11.83 15.42
CA VAL A 262 6.27 -11.83 16.72
C VAL A 262 7.47 -12.78 16.73
N SER A 263 7.33 -14.01 16.22
CA SER A 263 8.42 -14.97 16.17
C SER A 263 9.59 -14.51 15.30
N THR A 264 9.31 -13.86 14.17
CA THR A 264 10.33 -13.31 13.28
C THR A 264 11.04 -12.10 13.92
N LEU A 265 10.29 -11.27 14.64
CA LEU A 265 10.81 -10.04 15.26
C LEU A 265 11.58 -10.31 16.56
N LYS A 266 11.29 -11.40 17.28
CA LYS A 266 12.06 -11.80 18.46
C LYS A 266 13.54 -11.97 18.19
N SER A 267 13.91 -12.42 17.00
CA SER A 267 15.32 -12.52 16.61
C SER A 267 16.07 -11.18 16.59
N ILE A 268 15.35 -10.05 16.54
CA ILE A 268 15.95 -8.70 16.62
C ILE A 268 16.31 -8.34 18.07
N SER A 269 15.54 -8.85 19.06
CA SER A 269 15.71 -8.48 20.48
C SER A 269 16.77 -9.32 21.20
N GLU A 270 17.33 -10.33 20.55
CA GLU A 270 18.35 -11.22 21.11
C GLU A 270 19.80 -10.80 20.75
N HIS A 271 19.94 -9.69 20.08
CA HIS A 271 21.20 -9.03 19.71
C HIS A 271 21.26 -7.59 20.26
#